data_0eaeb8695239fc0c5bb1cf888ad8d520
#
_entry.id   0eaeb8695239fc0c5bb1cf888ad8d520
#
_cell.length_a   1.000
_cell.length_b   1.000
_cell.length_c   1.000
_cell.angle_alpha   90.00
_cell.angle_beta   90.00
_cell.angle_gamma   90.00
#
_symmetry.space_group_name_H-M   'P 1'
#
loop_
_entity.id
_entity.type
_entity.pdbx_description
1 polymer ?
#
loop_
_entity_poly.entity_id
_entity_poly.type
_entity_poly.pdbx_seq_one_letter_code
_entity_poly.pdbx_strand_id
1 'polypeptide(L)' 'MRIVEQAAHTAARTSIIKAEYPTDCIFQVFVKGRLQDKCTYTITEDAVDFGFDCLVPGDFVQIFYFIP' A
#
# COMPACT_ATOMS: atom_id res chain seq x y z
N MET A 1 -20.93 3.55 -2.14
CA MET A 1 -19.68 3.57 -1.36
C MET A 1 -19.31 2.16 -0.94
N ARG A 2 -18.08 1.76 -1.16
CA ARG A 2 -17.63 0.39 -0.89
C ARG A 2 -16.17 0.37 -0.50
N ILE A 3 -15.76 -0.68 0.20
CA ILE A 3 -14.36 -0.91 0.57
C ILE A 3 -13.78 -1.93 -0.42
N VAL A 4 -12.63 -1.59 -0.99
CA VAL A 4 -11.93 -2.45 -1.93
C VAL A 4 -10.54 -2.74 -1.37
N GLU A 5 -10.10 -3.99 -1.50
CA GLU A 5 -8.77 -4.43 -1.07
C GLU A 5 -7.91 -4.69 -2.30
N GLN A 6 -6.71 -4.12 -2.30
CA GLN A 6 -5.63 -4.48 -3.22
C GLN A 6 -4.61 -5.28 -2.44
N ALA A 7 -4.41 -6.54 -2.78
CA ALA A 7 -3.50 -7.42 -2.04
C ALA A 7 -2.57 -8.12 -3.00
N ALA A 8 -1.28 -8.11 -2.68
CA ALA A 8 -0.26 -8.78 -3.50
C ALA A 8 0.99 -9.05 -2.68
N HIS A 9 1.76 -10.05 -3.12
CA HIS A 9 3.11 -10.30 -2.61
C HIS A 9 4.10 -9.55 -3.48
N THR A 10 5.10 -8.95 -2.86
CA THR A 10 6.14 -8.24 -3.61
C THR A 10 6.98 -9.27 -4.39
N ALA A 11 7.36 -8.89 -5.62
CA ALA A 11 8.20 -9.74 -6.47
C ALA A 11 9.69 -9.43 -6.30
N ALA A 12 10.02 -8.22 -5.82
CA ALA A 12 11.39 -7.76 -5.68
C ALA A 12 11.47 -6.76 -4.51
N ARG A 13 12.68 -6.49 -4.05
CA ARG A 13 12.89 -5.44 -3.05
C ARG A 13 12.44 -4.10 -3.62
N THR A 14 11.62 -3.39 -2.88
CA THR A 14 11.06 -2.12 -3.33
C THR A 14 10.66 -1.23 -2.17
N SER A 15 10.52 0.06 -2.46
CA SER A 15 9.94 1.03 -1.53
C SER A 15 8.56 1.50 -1.98
N ILE A 16 8.14 1.15 -3.21
CA ILE A 16 6.95 1.72 -3.83
C ILE A 16 6.01 0.62 -4.27
N ILE A 17 4.73 0.76 -3.88
CA ILE A 17 3.65 -0.11 -4.34
C ILE A 17 2.70 0.74 -5.18
N LYS A 18 2.55 0.39 -6.44
CA LYS A 18 1.64 1.11 -7.34
C LYS A 18 0.19 0.85 -6.94
N ALA A 19 -0.61 1.91 -6.90
CA ALA A 19 -2.01 1.82 -6.54
C ALA A 19 -2.84 1.42 -7.76
N GLU A 20 -3.82 0.52 -7.54
CA GLU A 20 -4.74 0.08 -8.59
C GLU A 20 -6.01 0.93 -8.64
N TYR A 21 -6.23 1.79 -7.63
CA TYR A 21 -7.38 2.67 -7.52
C TYR A 21 -6.90 4.06 -7.14
N PRO A 22 -7.76 5.08 -7.19
CA PRO A 22 -7.34 6.44 -6.81
C PRO A 22 -6.74 6.48 -5.40
N THR A 23 -5.57 7.08 -5.28
CA THR A 23 -4.81 7.08 -4.02
C THR A 23 -5.45 7.95 -2.95
N ASP A 24 -6.28 8.91 -3.33
CA ASP A 24 -7.03 9.72 -2.36
C ASP A 24 -8.12 8.92 -1.65
N CYS A 25 -8.42 7.71 -2.13
CA CYS A 25 -9.38 6.80 -1.50
C CYS A 25 -8.71 5.84 -0.51
N ILE A 26 -7.37 5.83 -0.39
CA ILE A 26 -6.66 4.93 0.52
C ILE A 26 -6.93 5.35 1.96
N PHE A 27 -7.33 4.41 2.80
CA PHE A 27 -7.51 4.70 4.20
C PHE A 27 -6.72 3.77 5.14
N GLN A 28 -6.27 2.60 4.67
CA GLN A 28 -5.46 1.69 5.46
C GLN A 28 -4.44 0.99 4.58
N VAL A 29 -3.22 0.79 5.12
CA VAL A 29 -2.16 0.03 4.46
C VAL A 29 -1.62 -0.97 5.47
N PHE A 30 -1.55 -2.24 5.07
CA PHE A 30 -1.00 -3.31 5.89
C PHE A 30 0.22 -3.91 5.20
N VAL A 31 1.25 -4.22 5.98
CA VAL A 31 2.41 -4.97 5.52
C VAL A 31 2.60 -6.16 6.46
N LYS A 32 2.62 -7.37 5.89
CA LYS A 32 2.74 -8.62 6.66
C LYS A 32 1.65 -8.75 7.73
N GLY A 33 0.43 -8.26 7.41
CA GLY A 33 -0.69 -8.31 8.33
C GLY A 33 -0.69 -7.23 9.41
N ARG A 34 0.25 -6.30 9.38
CA ARG A 34 0.35 -5.22 10.36
C ARG A 34 -0.10 -3.90 9.75
N LEU A 35 -1.02 -3.24 10.41
CA LEU A 35 -1.45 -1.89 10.04
C LEU A 35 -0.25 -0.94 10.15
N GLN A 36 0.00 -0.18 9.10
CA GLN A 36 1.07 0.81 9.08
C GLN A 36 0.56 2.15 9.56
N ASP A 37 1.35 2.83 10.38
CA ASP A 37 1.05 4.21 10.77
C ASP A 37 1.18 5.10 9.54
N LYS A 38 0.32 6.10 9.44
CA LYS A 38 0.32 7.00 8.28
C LYS A 38 1.60 7.79 8.13
N CYS A 39 2.39 7.92 9.18
CA CYS A 39 3.69 8.59 9.12
C CYS A 39 4.81 7.70 8.56
N THR A 40 4.58 6.40 8.37
CA THR A 40 5.59 5.47 7.87
C THR A 40 5.60 5.36 6.35
N TYR A 41 4.63 5.97 5.68
CA TYR A 41 4.55 5.96 4.23
C TYR A 41 3.99 7.28 3.72
N THR A 42 4.27 7.57 2.44
CA THR A 42 3.75 8.74 1.75
C THR A 42 2.86 8.27 0.62
N ILE A 43 1.67 8.86 0.49
CA ILE A 43 0.80 8.59 -0.63
C ILE A 43 1.15 9.58 -1.74
N THR A 44 1.56 9.06 -2.89
CA THR A 44 1.85 9.88 -4.07
C THR A 44 0.64 9.90 -4.99
N GLU A 45 0.80 10.46 -6.19
CA GLU A 45 -0.30 10.55 -7.14
C GLU A 45 -0.84 9.18 -7.55
N ASP A 46 0.03 8.16 -7.64
CA ASP A 46 -0.34 6.84 -8.16
C ASP A 46 0.22 5.67 -7.35
N ALA A 47 0.81 5.93 -6.19
CA ALA A 47 1.50 4.89 -5.45
C ALA A 47 1.56 5.17 -3.94
N VAL A 48 1.95 4.15 -3.19
CA VAL A 48 2.32 4.27 -1.78
C VAL A 48 3.83 4.09 -1.71
N ASP A 49 4.52 5.08 -1.12
CA ASP A 49 5.98 5.11 -1.03
C ASP A 49 6.39 5.02 0.44
N PHE A 50 7.14 3.97 0.79
CA PHE A 50 7.62 3.76 2.15
C PHE A 50 8.95 4.48 2.43
N GLY A 51 9.53 5.15 1.43
CA GLY A 51 10.69 6.00 1.60
C GLY A 51 12.04 5.30 1.50
N PHE A 52 12.08 3.99 1.68
CA PHE A 52 13.31 3.20 1.54
C PHE A 52 12.92 1.76 1.20
N ASP A 53 13.86 0.99 0.66
CA ASP A 53 13.58 -0.37 0.17
C ASP A 53 13.36 -1.35 1.33
N CYS A 54 12.27 -1.14 2.07
CA CYS A 54 11.94 -1.94 3.24
C CYS A 54 11.15 -3.21 2.90
N LEU A 55 10.59 -3.30 1.70
CA LEU A 55 9.82 -4.46 1.27
C LEU A 55 10.76 -5.42 0.54
N VAL A 56 10.79 -6.67 0.99
CA VAL A 56 11.61 -7.71 0.38
C VAL A 56 10.71 -8.66 -0.41
N PRO A 57 11.27 -9.46 -1.35
CA PRO A 57 10.45 -10.38 -2.14
C PRO A 57 9.61 -11.28 -1.24
N GLY A 58 8.32 -11.43 -1.57
CA GLY A 58 7.39 -12.25 -0.82
C GLY A 58 6.63 -11.54 0.28
N ASP A 59 6.94 -10.29 0.60
CA ASP A 59 6.17 -9.53 1.58
C ASP A 59 4.75 -9.31 1.09
N PHE A 60 3.79 -9.56 1.97
CA PHE A 60 2.38 -9.38 1.66
C PHE A 60 1.95 -7.97 2.00
N VAL A 61 1.46 -7.23 0.98
CA VAL A 61 1.02 -5.85 1.14
C VAL A 61 -0.47 -5.79 0.82
N GLN A 62 -1.23 -5.14 1.69
CA GLN A 62 -2.67 -4.93 1.50
C GLN A 62 -2.96 -3.44 1.59
N ILE A 63 -3.64 -2.91 0.60
CA ILE A 63 -4.06 -1.51 0.57
C ILE A 63 -5.58 -1.50 0.49
N PHE A 64 -6.21 -0.80 1.42
CA PHE A 64 -7.66 -0.70 1.48
C PHE A 64 -8.11 0.68 1.01
N TYR A 65 -9.09 0.69 0.13
CA TYR A 65 -9.64 1.90 -0.49
C TYR A 65 -11.10 2.06 -0.13
N PHE A 66 -11.50 3.31 0.05
CA PHE A 66 -12.90 3.66 0.27
C PHE A 66 -13.41 4.29 -1.03
N ILE A 67 -14.05 3.51 -1.88
CA ILE A 67 -14.48 3.96 -3.21
C ILE A 67 -15.91 4.51 -3.11
N PRO A 68 -16.15 5.76 -3.57
CA PRO A 68 -17.49 6.35 -3.58
C PRO A 68 -18.48 5.58 -4.44
#